data_5e0c0f318ea6b98a9a7930025c2465d3
#
_entry.id   5e0c0f318ea6b98a9a7930025c2465d3
#
_cell.length_a   1.000
_cell.length_b   1.000
_cell.length_c   1.000
_cell.angle_alpha   90.00
_cell.angle_beta   90.00
_cell.angle_gamma   90.00
#
_symmetry.space_group_name_H-M   'P 1'
#
loop_
_entity.id
_entity.type
_entity.pdbx_description
1 polymer ?
#
loop_
_entity_poly.entity_id
_entity_poly.type
_entity_poly.pdbx_seq_one_letter_code
_entity_poly.pdbx_strand_id
1 'polypeptide(L)'
;MTTLPNQRPETLGGYIVHNLPFPKVLNEETLALLKQMTPIQIEQVYSIAYLHSYGQDSPFFAGLTNGVLLGSRNPQTGYTYANPRGHDMVTGEETQWVVLPNEGTVHAFTVCYFGSEEFLPECPFVLALIEFEDANTLFLTRLLGVDPDQPSLDWIGMPVTAKYLRNSQLKPTDVYFVPKAN
;
A
#
# COMPACT_ATOMS: atom_id res chain seq x y z
N MET A 1 40.89 5.30 -27.07
CA MET A 1 39.49 5.09 -26.79
C MET A 1 38.77 6.42 -26.91
N THR A 2 38.09 6.65 -28.01
CA THR A 2 37.30 7.87 -28.20
C THR A 2 35.96 7.64 -27.51
N THR A 3 35.84 8.13 -26.30
CA THR A 3 34.54 8.17 -25.62
C THR A 3 33.65 9.09 -26.42
N LEU A 4 32.54 8.54 -26.94
CA LEU A 4 31.50 9.35 -27.54
C LEU A 4 31.02 10.37 -26.51
N PRO A 5 30.87 11.65 -26.88
CA PRO A 5 30.41 12.66 -25.94
C PRO A 5 29.00 12.23 -25.45
N ASN A 6 28.82 12.36 -24.16
CA ASN A 6 27.54 12.09 -23.46
C ASN A 6 26.52 13.15 -23.94
N GLN A 7 25.97 12.96 -25.13
CA GLN A 7 24.92 13.83 -25.68
C GLN A 7 23.64 13.53 -24.88
N ARG A 8 23.10 14.57 -24.27
CA ARG A 8 21.78 14.48 -23.66
C ARG A 8 20.78 14.09 -24.76
N PRO A 9 19.91 13.09 -24.52
CA PRO A 9 18.91 12.73 -25.49
C PRO A 9 17.98 13.93 -25.75
N GLU A 10 17.74 14.23 -27.03
CA GLU A 10 16.76 15.24 -27.44
C GLU A 10 15.37 14.62 -27.38
N THR A 11 14.41 15.41 -26.89
CA THR A 11 13.01 14.98 -26.85
C THR A 11 12.27 15.64 -28.02
N LEU A 12 11.72 14.84 -28.92
CA LEU A 12 10.88 15.29 -30.02
C LEU A 12 9.51 14.61 -29.92
N GLY A 13 8.44 15.39 -29.71
CA GLY A 13 7.09 14.86 -29.62
C GLY A 13 6.87 13.79 -28.55
N GLY A 14 7.62 13.86 -27.42
CA GLY A 14 7.56 12.89 -26.34
C GLY A 14 8.46 11.65 -26.53
N TYR A 15 9.20 11.57 -27.63
CA TYR A 15 10.15 10.51 -27.89
C TYR A 15 11.57 10.96 -27.60
N ILE A 16 12.38 10.04 -27.07
CA ILE A 16 13.81 10.27 -26.86
C ILE A 16 14.55 9.90 -28.16
N VAL A 17 15.25 10.87 -28.74
CA VAL A 17 16.03 10.68 -29.96
C VAL A 17 17.51 10.54 -29.59
N HIS A 18 18.11 9.42 -29.96
CA HIS A 18 19.53 9.15 -29.78
C HIS A 18 20.26 9.36 -31.11
N ASN A 19 21.13 10.38 -31.18
CA ASN A 19 22.04 10.57 -32.31
C ASN A 19 23.32 9.77 -32.05
N LEU A 20 23.44 8.62 -32.70
CA LEU A 20 24.66 7.83 -32.70
C LEU A 20 25.45 8.16 -33.96
N PRO A 21 26.76 8.51 -33.83
CA PRO A 21 27.60 8.74 -34.98
C PRO A 21 27.74 7.42 -35.77
N PHE A 22 27.39 7.51 -37.07
CA PHE A 22 27.54 6.39 -37.98
C PHE A 22 28.26 6.83 -39.25
N PRO A 23 29.24 6.07 -39.78
CA PRO A 23 29.98 6.45 -40.97
C PRO A 23 29.08 6.50 -42.20
N LYS A 24 29.19 7.57 -43.01
CA LYS A 24 28.41 7.76 -44.23
C LYS A 24 28.82 6.79 -45.35
N VAL A 25 30.07 6.32 -45.32
CA VAL A 25 30.62 5.40 -46.29
C VAL A 25 31.16 4.19 -45.55
N LEU A 26 30.79 3.00 -45.99
CA LEU A 26 31.30 1.73 -45.46
C LEU A 26 32.44 1.23 -46.34
N ASN A 27 33.66 1.49 -45.89
CA ASN A 27 34.90 0.93 -46.47
C ASN A 27 35.59 0.04 -45.41
N GLU A 28 36.71 -0.57 -45.73
CA GLU A 28 37.43 -1.46 -44.82
C GLU A 28 37.82 -0.79 -43.51
N GLU A 29 38.22 0.49 -43.53
CA GLU A 29 38.63 1.26 -42.38
C GLU A 29 37.43 1.52 -41.45
N THR A 30 36.31 1.98 -42.01
CA THR A 30 35.10 2.24 -41.23
C THR A 30 34.47 0.97 -40.69
N LEU A 31 34.56 -0.15 -41.43
CA LEU A 31 34.12 -1.47 -40.91
C LEU A 31 34.98 -1.95 -39.74
N ALA A 32 36.31 -1.66 -39.77
CA ALA A 32 37.16 -1.97 -38.64
C ALA A 32 36.83 -1.12 -37.41
N LEU A 33 36.47 0.16 -37.57
CA LEU A 33 35.97 1.00 -36.48
C LEU A 33 34.64 0.52 -35.90
N LEU A 34 33.70 0.07 -36.73
CA LEU A 34 32.43 -0.46 -36.25
C LEU A 34 32.61 -1.73 -35.42
N LYS A 35 33.57 -2.58 -35.74
CA LYS A 35 33.92 -3.76 -34.93
C LYS A 35 34.45 -3.42 -33.54
N GLN A 36 35.00 -2.21 -33.36
CA GLN A 36 35.53 -1.72 -32.09
C GLN A 36 34.54 -0.88 -31.30
N MET A 37 33.30 -0.71 -31.81
CA MET A 37 32.30 0.04 -31.09
C MET A 37 31.98 -0.61 -29.75
N THR A 38 31.83 0.20 -28.72
CA THR A 38 31.33 -0.25 -27.43
C THR A 38 29.89 -0.73 -27.61
N PRO A 39 29.54 -1.91 -27.05
CA PRO A 39 28.18 -2.40 -27.12
C PRO A 39 27.18 -1.36 -26.64
N ILE A 40 26.10 -1.17 -27.43
CA ILE A 40 24.99 -0.31 -27.03
C ILE A 40 24.24 -1.02 -25.93
N GLN A 41 24.14 -0.38 -24.77
CA GLN A 41 23.32 -0.87 -23.64
C GLN A 41 22.04 -0.07 -23.58
N ILE A 42 20.93 -0.77 -23.43
CA ILE A 42 19.59 -0.19 -23.28
C ILE A 42 19.07 -0.61 -21.91
N GLU A 43 18.70 0.36 -21.08
CA GLU A 43 17.92 0.10 -19.88
C GLU A 43 16.43 0.20 -20.25
N GLN A 44 15.72 -0.91 -20.10
CA GLN A 44 14.30 -0.98 -20.36
C GLN A 44 13.56 -1.28 -19.06
N VAL A 45 12.76 -0.32 -18.60
CA VAL A 45 11.87 -0.53 -17.46
C VAL A 45 10.71 -1.41 -17.90
N TYR A 46 10.55 -2.55 -17.23
CA TYR A 46 9.44 -3.47 -17.47
C TYR A 46 8.38 -3.23 -16.41
N SER A 47 7.17 -2.87 -16.81
CA SER A 47 6.03 -2.76 -15.89
C SER A 47 4.98 -3.81 -16.24
N ILE A 48 4.46 -4.49 -15.21
CA ILE A 48 3.37 -5.46 -15.34
C ILE A 48 2.14 -4.86 -14.67
N ALA A 49 1.04 -4.75 -15.41
CA ALA A 49 -0.25 -4.38 -14.88
C ALA A 49 -1.03 -5.65 -14.51
N TYR A 50 -1.46 -5.74 -13.25
CA TYR A 50 -2.33 -6.82 -12.79
C TYR A 50 -3.75 -6.31 -12.68
N LEU A 51 -4.69 -7.05 -13.25
CA LEU A 51 -6.11 -6.88 -12.97
C LEU A 51 -6.51 -7.97 -11.97
N HIS A 52 -6.90 -7.56 -10.77
CA HIS A 52 -7.40 -8.47 -9.75
C HIS A 52 -8.72 -7.96 -9.17
N SER A 53 -9.48 -8.84 -8.55
CA SER A 53 -10.72 -8.53 -7.88
C SER A 53 -10.58 -8.80 -6.39
N TYR A 54 -11.18 -7.98 -5.56
CA TYR A 54 -11.33 -8.27 -4.13
C TYR A 54 -12.35 -9.41 -3.85
N GLY A 55 -13.12 -9.79 -4.87
CA GLY A 55 -14.08 -10.88 -4.76
C GLY A 55 -15.10 -10.62 -3.66
N GLN A 56 -15.22 -11.57 -2.74
CA GLN A 56 -16.13 -11.49 -1.61
C GLN A 56 -15.82 -10.38 -0.61
N ASP A 57 -14.59 -9.84 -0.60
CA ASP A 57 -14.18 -8.75 0.29
C ASP A 57 -14.58 -7.37 -0.25
N SER A 58 -15.12 -7.29 -1.46
CA SER A 58 -15.55 -6.03 -2.10
C SER A 58 -16.47 -5.16 -1.23
N PRO A 59 -17.44 -5.73 -0.46
CA PRO A 59 -18.28 -4.94 0.43
C PRO A 59 -17.49 -4.19 1.52
N PHE A 60 -16.41 -4.77 2.05
CA PHE A 60 -15.56 -4.09 3.02
C PHE A 60 -14.99 -2.79 2.46
N PHE A 61 -14.39 -2.84 1.27
CA PHE A 61 -13.81 -1.65 0.62
C PHE A 61 -14.89 -0.64 0.22
N ALA A 62 -16.06 -1.11 -0.23
CA ALA A 62 -17.21 -0.24 -0.49
C ALA A 62 -17.69 0.44 0.80
N GLY A 63 -17.69 -0.25 1.93
CA GLY A 63 -17.96 0.32 3.24
C GLY A 63 -17.01 1.46 3.58
N LEU A 64 -15.70 1.25 3.41
CA LEU A 64 -14.68 2.27 3.70
C LEU A 64 -14.89 3.56 2.89
N THR A 65 -15.27 3.45 1.61
CA THR A 65 -15.58 4.62 0.76
C THR A 65 -16.79 5.41 1.22
N ASN A 66 -17.66 4.79 2.01
CA ASN A 66 -18.88 5.37 2.56
C ASN A 66 -18.77 5.71 4.06
N GLY A 67 -17.60 5.60 4.64
CA GLY A 67 -17.38 5.88 6.06
C GLY A 67 -18.02 4.84 6.99
N VAL A 68 -18.14 3.59 6.52
CA VAL A 68 -18.71 2.48 7.27
C VAL A 68 -17.66 1.38 7.41
N LEU A 69 -17.34 1.01 8.65
CA LEU A 69 -16.48 -0.12 8.94
C LEU A 69 -17.33 -1.39 9.02
N LEU A 70 -17.04 -2.35 8.16
CA LEU A 70 -17.72 -3.64 8.13
C LEU A 70 -16.84 -4.72 8.77
N GLY A 71 -17.44 -5.53 9.62
CA GLY A 71 -16.92 -6.82 10.06
C GLY A 71 -17.77 -7.96 9.52
N SER A 72 -17.51 -9.16 9.97
CA SER A 72 -18.36 -10.32 9.65
C SER A 72 -18.68 -11.14 10.90
N ARG A 73 -19.87 -11.74 10.92
CA ARG A 73 -20.39 -12.49 12.07
C ARG A 73 -20.87 -13.86 11.66
N ASN A 74 -20.48 -14.88 12.41
CA ASN A 74 -21.10 -16.20 12.31
C ASN A 74 -22.53 -16.12 12.87
N PRO A 75 -23.57 -16.41 12.06
CA PRO A 75 -24.96 -16.27 12.49
C PRO A 75 -25.41 -17.28 13.55
N GLN A 76 -24.69 -18.41 13.69
CA GLN A 76 -25.03 -19.46 14.65
C GLN A 76 -24.39 -19.20 16.02
N THR A 77 -23.12 -18.80 16.03
CA THR A 77 -22.36 -18.61 17.27
C THR A 77 -22.36 -17.17 17.77
N GLY A 78 -22.65 -16.21 16.89
CA GLY A 78 -22.51 -14.78 17.16
C GLY A 78 -21.05 -14.30 17.13
N TYR A 79 -20.07 -15.19 16.87
CA TYR A 79 -18.66 -14.80 16.82
C TYR A 79 -18.42 -13.78 15.71
N THR A 80 -17.84 -12.63 16.08
CA THR A 80 -17.70 -11.48 15.20
C THR A 80 -16.22 -11.19 14.92
N TYR A 81 -15.88 -11.13 13.64
CA TYR A 81 -14.56 -10.79 13.12
C TYR A 81 -14.49 -9.30 12.77
N ALA A 82 -13.58 -8.58 13.40
CA ALA A 82 -13.32 -7.18 13.06
C ALA A 82 -12.64 -7.03 11.69
N ASN A 83 -11.73 -7.95 11.34
CA ASN A 83 -11.28 -8.14 9.96
C ASN A 83 -12.20 -9.16 9.30
N PRO A 84 -13.04 -8.77 8.35
CA PRO A 84 -14.09 -9.64 7.84
C PRO A 84 -13.54 -10.89 7.17
N ARG A 85 -14.29 -11.99 7.28
CA ARG A 85 -14.00 -13.27 6.67
C ARG A 85 -15.28 -13.80 6.06
N GLY A 86 -15.19 -14.43 4.89
CA GLY A 86 -16.35 -15.04 4.25
C GLY A 86 -16.89 -16.29 4.98
N HIS A 87 -16.00 -16.97 5.74
CA HIS A 87 -16.34 -18.18 6.49
C HIS A 87 -15.72 -18.15 7.88
N ASP A 88 -16.43 -18.70 8.85
CA ASP A 88 -15.99 -18.87 10.22
C ASP A 88 -14.80 -19.85 10.27
N MET A 89 -13.77 -19.51 11.03
CA MET A 89 -12.53 -20.30 11.09
C MET A 89 -12.68 -21.63 11.82
N VAL A 90 -13.67 -21.75 12.69
CA VAL A 90 -13.85 -22.92 13.55
C VAL A 90 -14.91 -23.86 12.96
N THR A 91 -16.03 -23.30 12.51
CA THR A 91 -17.18 -24.10 12.02
C THR A 91 -17.15 -24.28 10.49
N GLY A 92 -16.43 -23.42 9.75
CA GLY A 92 -16.47 -23.38 8.29
C GLY A 92 -17.75 -22.81 7.69
N GLU A 93 -18.65 -22.31 8.53
CA GLU A 93 -19.93 -21.74 8.12
C GLU A 93 -19.76 -20.38 7.46
N GLU A 94 -20.63 -20.05 6.51
CA GLU A 94 -20.66 -18.74 5.89
C GLU A 94 -21.01 -17.66 6.92
N THR A 95 -20.26 -16.56 6.90
CA THR A 95 -20.49 -15.41 7.79
C THR A 95 -21.37 -14.35 7.11
N GLN A 96 -21.95 -13.49 7.91
CA GLN A 96 -22.76 -12.36 7.47
C GLN A 96 -22.08 -11.04 7.78
N TRP A 97 -22.24 -10.07 6.89
CA TRP A 97 -21.72 -8.72 7.08
C TRP A 97 -22.43 -8.03 8.25
N VAL A 98 -21.64 -7.37 9.10
CA VAL A 98 -22.13 -6.54 10.21
C VAL A 98 -21.40 -5.20 10.21
N VAL A 99 -22.10 -4.16 10.65
CA VAL A 99 -21.49 -2.84 10.85
C VAL A 99 -20.79 -2.84 12.21
N LEU A 100 -19.52 -2.48 12.22
CA LEU A 100 -18.76 -2.26 13.45
C LEU A 100 -18.91 -0.81 13.92
N PRO A 101 -18.79 -0.54 15.24
CA PRO A 101 -18.76 0.83 15.74
C PRO A 101 -17.53 1.58 15.22
N ASN A 102 -17.67 2.90 15.06
CA ASN A 102 -16.54 3.78 14.73
C ASN A 102 -15.65 4.09 15.94
N GLU A 103 -16.05 3.67 17.12
CA GLU A 103 -15.31 3.87 18.36
C GLU A 103 -14.76 2.55 18.87
N GLY A 104 -13.56 2.57 19.37
CA GLY A 104 -12.90 1.42 19.96
C GLY A 104 -11.81 1.83 20.93
N THR A 105 -11.02 0.87 21.35
CA THR A 105 -9.95 1.06 22.33
C THR A 105 -8.66 0.45 21.78
N VAL A 106 -7.54 1.12 21.98
CA VAL A 106 -6.22 0.58 21.64
C VAL A 106 -5.92 -0.60 22.55
N HIS A 107 -5.89 -1.81 22.00
CA HIS A 107 -5.53 -3.01 22.71
C HIS A 107 -4.01 -3.18 22.80
N ALA A 108 -3.32 -2.93 21.69
CA ALA A 108 -1.86 -2.97 21.58
C ALA A 108 -1.41 -2.10 20.41
N PHE A 109 -0.14 -1.72 20.39
CA PHE A 109 0.45 -0.97 19.30
C PHE A 109 1.91 -1.35 19.05
N THR A 110 2.42 -0.94 17.89
CA THR A 110 3.84 -0.96 17.57
C THR A 110 4.21 0.28 16.77
N VAL A 111 5.44 0.75 16.94
CA VAL A 111 6.02 1.80 16.11
C VAL A 111 6.90 1.18 15.04
N CYS A 112 6.59 1.47 13.78
CA CYS A 112 7.33 0.98 12.63
C CYS A 112 8.33 2.03 12.18
N TYR A 113 9.62 1.81 12.47
CA TYR A 113 10.72 2.70 12.09
C TYR A 113 11.27 2.41 10.69
N PHE A 114 10.87 1.30 10.09
CA PHE A 114 11.20 0.96 8.71
C PHE A 114 10.08 0.12 8.10
N GLY A 115 10.10 0.00 6.77
CA GLY A 115 9.13 -0.78 6.00
C GLY A 115 9.69 -1.12 4.61
N SER A 116 8.85 -1.67 3.73
CA SER A 116 9.19 -1.78 2.31
C SER A 116 9.35 -0.39 1.69
N GLU A 117 9.97 -0.32 0.50
CA GLU A 117 10.20 0.96 -0.21
C GLU A 117 8.96 1.86 -0.30
N GLU A 118 7.78 1.24 -0.43
CA GLU A 118 6.49 1.96 -0.49
C GLU A 118 6.18 2.70 0.83
N PHE A 119 6.55 2.12 1.99
CA PHE A 119 6.23 2.67 3.31
C PHE A 119 7.37 3.48 3.96
N LEU A 120 8.59 3.41 3.41
CA LEU A 120 9.74 4.16 3.93
C LEU A 120 9.47 5.67 4.08
N PRO A 121 8.80 6.35 3.12
CA PRO A 121 8.50 7.78 3.26
C PRO A 121 7.56 8.13 4.41
N GLU A 122 6.80 7.15 4.92
CA GLU A 122 5.85 7.33 6.01
C GLU A 122 6.43 7.00 7.39
N CYS A 123 7.63 6.40 7.43
CA CYS A 123 8.29 6.02 8.68
C CYS A 123 8.83 7.26 9.44
N PRO A 124 8.72 7.29 10.79
CA PRO A 124 8.08 6.27 11.61
C PRO A 124 6.54 6.42 11.63
N PHE A 125 5.84 5.29 11.73
CA PHE A 125 4.39 5.28 11.87
C PHE A 125 3.92 4.27 12.92
N VAL A 126 2.71 4.46 13.44
CA VAL A 126 2.14 3.59 14.47
C VAL A 126 1.08 2.68 13.85
N LEU A 127 1.21 1.38 14.09
CA LEU A 127 0.15 0.38 13.91
C LEU A 127 -0.45 0.05 15.26
N ALA A 128 -1.78 -0.03 15.31
CA ALA A 128 -2.50 -0.42 16.50
C ALA A 128 -3.49 -1.56 16.22
N LEU A 129 -3.69 -2.39 17.22
CA LEU A 129 -4.78 -3.35 17.29
C LEU A 129 -5.91 -2.69 18.07
N ILE A 130 -7.05 -2.48 17.40
CA ILE A 130 -8.23 -1.86 17.99
C ILE A 130 -9.20 -2.94 18.43
N GLU A 131 -9.67 -2.83 19.66
CA GLU A 131 -10.70 -3.65 20.27
C GLU A 131 -12.04 -2.94 20.18
N PHE A 132 -13.08 -3.69 19.82
CA PHE A 132 -14.48 -3.23 19.81
C PHE A 132 -15.31 -4.07 20.78
N GLU A 133 -16.26 -3.46 21.43
CA GLU A 133 -17.15 -4.13 22.39
C GLU A 133 -17.91 -5.32 21.75
N ASP A 134 -18.32 -5.16 20.48
CA ASP A 134 -19.14 -6.14 19.75
C ASP A 134 -18.33 -7.06 18.82
N ALA A 135 -16.99 -7.09 18.91
CA ALA A 135 -16.15 -7.96 18.11
C ALA A 135 -15.27 -8.86 18.97
N ASN A 136 -15.09 -10.10 18.52
CA ASN A 136 -14.25 -11.09 19.20
C ASN A 136 -12.80 -11.08 18.74
N THR A 137 -12.50 -10.35 17.66
CA THR A 137 -11.15 -10.18 17.13
C THR A 137 -10.76 -8.71 17.08
N LEU A 138 -9.46 -8.46 17.04
CA LEU A 138 -8.90 -7.11 16.96
C LEU A 138 -8.79 -6.65 15.50
N PHE A 139 -8.85 -5.34 15.30
CA PHE A 139 -8.70 -4.71 14.00
C PHE A 139 -7.33 -4.03 13.89
N LEU A 140 -6.47 -4.49 12.98
CA LEU A 140 -5.17 -3.88 12.73
C LEU A 140 -5.32 -2.68 11.81
N THR A 141 -4.82 -1.51 12.26
CA THR A 141 -4.95 -0.25 11.52
C THR A 141 -3.83 0.74 11.87
N ARG A 142 -3.76 1.87 11.15
CA ARG A 142 -2.92 3.01 11.50
C ARG A 142 -3.54 3.78 12.68
N LEU A 143 -2.68 4.17 13.62
CA LEU A 143 -3.03 5.11 14.70
C LEU A 143 -2.34 6.45 14.39
N LEU A 144 -3.14 7.47 14.12
CA LEU A 144 -2.68 8.84 13.88
C LEU A 144 -3.04 9.73 15.05
N GLY A 145 -2.42 10.91 15.11
CA GLY A 145 -2.65 11.87 16.20
C GLY A 145 -1.89 11.53 17.49
N VAL A 146 -0.94 10.62 17.42
CA VAL A 146 0.07 10.31 18.45
C VAL A 146 1.46 10.57 17.88
N ASP A 147 2.44 10.82 18.73
CA ASP A 147 3.83 11.08 18.31
C ASP A 147 4.62 9.77 18.25
N PRO A 148 4.96 9.25 17.06
CA PRO A 148 5.70 8.00 16.93
C PRO A 148 7.14 8.07 17.49
N ASP A 149 7.71 9.28 17.64
CA ASP A 149 9.04 9.47 18.21
C ASP A 149 9.03 9.46 19.75
N GLN A 150 7.83 9.58 20.36
CA GLN A 150 7.62 9.54 21.82
C GLN A 150 6.54 8.51 22.19
N PRO A 151 6.76 7.21 21.91
CA PRO A 151 5.77 6.18 22.22
C PRO A 151 5.54 6.06 23.72
N SER A 152 4.27 5.94 24.12
CA SER A 152 3.88 5.76 25.53
C SER A 152 2.97 4.53 25.70
N LEU A 153 3.20 3.77 26.76
CA LEU A 153 2.31 2.69 27.16
C LEU A 153 0.90 3.18 27.55
N ASP A 154 0.75 4.46 27.83
CA ASP A 154 -0.55 5.09 28.11
C ASP A 154 -1.50 5.07 26.90
N TRP A 155 -0.98 4.76 25.71
CA TRP A 155 -1.84 4.54 24.53
C TRP A 155 -2.63 3.23 24.62
N ILE A 156 -2.17 2.25 25.41
CA ILE A 156 -2.93 1.02 25.67
C ILE A 156 -4.14 1.39 26.55
N GLY A 157 -5.33 1.00 26.11
CA GLY A 157 -6.57 1.37 26.77
C GLY A 157 -7.13 2.74 26.34
N MET A 158 -6.43 3.47 25.48
CA MET A 158 -6.88 4.78 25.01
C MET A 158 -8.10 4.64 24.09
N PRO A 159 -9.19 5.40 24.36
CA PRO A 159 -10.34 5.47 23.46
C PRO A 159 -9.95 6.14 22.13
N VAL A 160 -10.40 5.54 21.03
CA VAL A 160 -10.09 6.01 19.67
C VAL A 160 -11.35 6.03 18.80
N THR A 161 -11.29 6.83 17.74
CA THR A 161 -12.37 6.99 16.77
C THR A 161 -11.84 6.75 15.35
N ALA A 162 -12.58 5.98 14.56
CA ALA A 162 -12.30 5.76 13.15
C ALA A 162 -12.43 7.05 12.33
N LYS A 163 -11.51 7.25 11.42
CA LYS A 163 -11.54 8.27 10.38
C LYS A 163 -11.31 7.60 9.04
N TYR A 164 -11.87 8.17 8.00
CA TYR A 164 -11.84 7.63 6.65
C TYR A 164 -11.19 8.63 5.70
N LEU A 165 -10.40 8.13 4.77
CA LEU A 165 -9.84 8.98 3.72
C LEU A 165 -10.96 9.54 2.84
N ARG A 166 -10.89 10.85 2.58
CA ARG A 166 -11.86 11.52 1.71
C ARG A 166 -11.84 10.99 0.28
N ASN A 167 -10.64 10.65 -0.22
CA ASN A 167 -10.41 10.02 -1.50
C ASN A 167 -9.94 8.59 -1.24
N SER A 168 -10.87 7.64 -1.32
CA SER A 168 -10.56 6.22 -1.16
C SER A 168 -9.57 5.76 -2.23
N GLN A 169 -8.63 4.94 -1.82
CA GLN A 169 -7.70 4.23 -2.68
C GLN A 169 -8.08 2.75 -2.82
N LEU A 170 -9.21 2.35 -2.23
CA LEU A 170 -9.65 0.95 -2.10
C LEU A 170 -8.59 0.08 -1.42
N LYS A 171 -7.95 0.63 -0.39
CA LYS A 171 -6.93 -0.03 0.43
C LYS A 171 -7.41 -0.14 1.88
N PRO A 172 -6.91 -1.11 2.67
CA PRO A 172 -7.21 -1.20 4.10
C PRO A 172 -6.82 0.07 4.88
N THR A 173 -5.85 0.83 4.37
CA THR A 173 -5.38 2.10 4.94
C THR A 173 -6.35 3.26 4.71
N ASP A 174 -7.45 3.06 4.01
CA ASP A 174 -8.51 4.09 3.85
C ASP A 174 -9.24 4.38 5.16
N VAL A 175 -9.12 3.50 6.14
CA VAL A 175 -9.55 3.74 7.52
C VAL A 175 -8.33 3.81 8.45
N TYR A 176 -8.34 4.77 9.36
CA TYR A 176 -7.35 4.93 10.41
C TYR A 176 -8.04 5.41 11.68
N PHE A 177 -7.37 5.27 12.82
CA PHE A 177 -7.93 5.69 14.09
C PHE A 177 -7.14 6.86 14.67
N VAL A 178 -7.84 7.69 15.41
CA VAL A 178 -7.26 8.83 16.15
C VAL A 178 -7.75 8.81 17.59
N PRO A 179 -7.00 9.38 18.56
CA PRO A 179 -7.49 9.56 19.92
C PRO A 179 -8.86 10.24 19.91
N LYS A 180 -9.79 9.71 20.70
CA LYS A 180 -11.12 10.31 20.82
C LYS A 180 -10.99 11.68 21.52
N ALA A 181 -11.51 12.73 20.88
CA ALA A 181 -11.58 14.03 21.50
C ALA A 181 -12.55 13.98 22.69
N ASN A 182 -12.12 14.51 23.81
CA ASN A 182 -12.95 14.66 25.02
C ASN A 182 -14.10 15.67 24.80
#